data_ee8e45d6cf1a34174f52261c210e7127
#
_entry.id   ee8e45d6cf1a34174f52261c210e7127
#
_cell.length_a   1.000
_cell.length_b   1.000
_cell.length_c   1.000
_cell.angle_alpha   90.00
_cell.angle_beta   90.00
_cell.angle_gamma   90.00
#
_symmetry.space_group_name_H-M   'P 1'
#
loop_
_entity.id
_entity.type
_entity.pdbx_description
1 polymer ?
#
loop_
_entity_poly.entity_id
_entity_poly.type
_entity_poly.pdbx_seq_one_letter_code
_entity_poly.pdbx_strand_id
1 'polypeptide(L)'
;MKEGTPAPVPVQGPVSAAASPLETAGLKTTSPHSHLAGLATQTQKTRAALLGGGEIVETKPTASISKAAAEGITTTSTKWNTKNIGLRLGADLVSAASAAVLVAPVISIIDRSIMENASGAASIGTSLRRSLRSLLLSPRATILSRPFGLIFLLYGGTYLTANTLDTAVGTLNNNPNPAHVTSGSSKFFASSAANIGLCIYKDQVFVRLFGPPGATPRPVGLPSYLLFAVRDCMTIFASFNVPPLLGPVLTEKMGERAQKWVSGQTMAQFAAPAVVQLFSTPVHLLGLDMYNRPSGAIGQGEQKGPSWGERWTLVRKNWAVSVAARICRIVPAFGVGGVVNMKVRKGLMERLS
;
A
#
# COMPACT_ATOMS: atom_id res chain seq x y z
N MET A 1 -61.62 -9.01 26.05
CA MET A 1 -60.58 -9.39 25.04
C MET A 1 -59.25 -9.32 25.71
N LYS A 2 -58.65 -10.50 25.98
CA LYS A 2 -57.34 -10.60 26.65
C LYS A 2 -56.27 -10.75 25.56
N GLU A 3 -55.36 -9.81 25.43
CA GLU A 3 -54.21 -9.92 24.59
C GLU A 3 -53.17 -10.86 25.22
N GLY A 4 -52.75 -11.89 24.45
CA GLY A 4 -51.81 -12.88 24.89
C GLY A 4 -50.38 -12.41 24.67
N THR A 5 -49.58 -12.44 25.71
CA THR A 5 -48.14 -12.22 25.73
C THR A 5 -47.43 -13.40 25.06
N PRO A 6 -46.50 -13.22 24.12
CA PRO A 6 -45.68 -14.32 23.57
C PRO A 6 -44.62 -14.78 24.56
N ALA A 7 -44.46 -16.10 24.65
CA ALA A 7 -43.52 -16.80 25.52
C ALA A 7 -42.05 -16.60 25.08
N PRO A 8 -41.08 -16.62 26.01
CA PRO A 8 -39.67 -16.46 25.70
C PRO A 8 -39.06 -17.71 25.07
N VAL A 9 -38.25 -17.53 24.04
CA VAL A 9 -37.48 -18.56 23.36
C VAL A 9 -36.30 -19.00 24.25
N PRO A 10 -35.99 -20.29 24.41
CA PRO A 10 -34.91 -20.75 25.25
C PRO A 10 -33.54 -20.48 24.64
N VAL A 11 -32.65 -19.87 25.42
CA VAL A 11 -31.23 -19.67 25.15
C VAL A 11 -30.51 -21.01 25.33
N GLN A 12 -29.98 -21.57 24.26
CA GLN A 12 -29.05 -22.72 24.33
C GLN A 12 -27.66 -22.22 24.72
N GLY A 13 -27.15 -22.79 25.82
CA GLY A 13 -25.81 -22.54 26.34
C GLY A 13 -24.69 -23.15 25.47
N PRO A 14 -23.42 -22.77 25.74
CA PRO A 14 -22.29 -23.12 24.88
C PRO A 14 -21.91 -24.60 25.02
N VAL A 15 -21.82 -25.29 23.88
CA VAL A 15 -21.27 -26.65 23.79
C VAL A 15 -19.76 -26.56 23.84
N SER A 16 -19.17 -27.13 24.88
CA SER A 16 -17.74 -27.36 25.06
C SER A 16 -17.24 -28.34 23.99
N ALA A 17 -16.32 -27.91 23.13
CA ALA A 17 -15.60 -28.80 22.21
C ALA A 17 -14.24 -29.14 22.84
N ALA A 18 -14.10 -30.40 23.23
CA ALA A 18 -12.87 -31.00 23.72
C ALA A 18 -11.79 -31.05 22.62
N ALA A 19 -10.57 -30.69 23.00
CA ALA A 19 -9.38 -30.83 22.16
C ALA A 19 -8.97 -32.30 22.06
N SER A 20 -8.76 -32.79 20.82
CA SER A 20 -8.04 -34.03 20.54
C SER A 20 -6.65 -33.71 19.98
N PRO A 21 -5.60 -34.47 20.34
CA PRO A 21 -4.24 -34.15 19.94
C PRO A 21 -3.95 -34.58 18.49
N LEU A 22 -3.29 -33.72 17.75
CA LEU A 22 -2.77 -34.01 16.42
C LEU A 22 -1.46 -34.78 16.51
N GLU A 23 -1.47 -35.94 15.91
CA GLU A 23 -0.37 -36.85 15.69
C GLU A 23 0.70 -36.23 14.77
N THR A 24 1.96 -36.29 15.21
CA THR A 24 3.13 -35.81 14.46
C THR A 24 3.48 -36.79 13.33
N ALA A 25 3.13 -36.45 12.10
CA ALA A 25 3.67 -37.12 10.91
C ALA A 25 4.98 -36.42 10.48
N GLY A 26 6.08 -37.19 10.50
CA GLY A 26 7.42 -36.74 10.17
C GLY A 26 7.57 -36.26 8.73
N LEU A 27 7.97 -35.01 8.56
CA LEU A 27 8.34 -34.44 7.27
C LEU A 27 9.87 -34.52 7.11
N LYS A 28 10.32 -35.36 6.18
CA LYS A 28 11.74 -35.42 5.78
C LYS A 28 12.13 -34.13 5.07
N THR A 29 13.09 -33.42 5.65
CA THR A 29 13.73 -32.24 5.07
C THR A 29 14.62 -32.67 3.89
N THR A 30 14.22 -32.33 2.65
CA THR A 30 15.09 -32.32 1.48
C THR A 30 15.56 -30.89 1.24
N SER A 31 16.88 -30.75 1.11
CA SER A 31 17.64 -29.50 0.94
C SER A 31 17.28 -28.76 -0.37
N PRO A 32 17.16 -27.41 -0.38
CA PRO A 32 16.68 -26.66 -1.56
C PRO A 32 17.78 -26.25 -2.57
N HIS A 33 18.95 -26.88 -2.57
CA HIS A 33 20.06 -26.43 -3.43
C HIS A 33 20.09 -26.97 -4.86
N SER A 34 19.20 -27.89 -5.26
CA SER A 34 19.25 -28.51 -6.60
C SER A 34 18.33 -27.88 -7.68
N HIS A 35 17.40 -27.01 -7.30
CA HIS A 35 16.45 -26.43 -8.27
C HIS A 35 16.89 -25.11 -8.92
N LEU A 36 17.87 -24.40 -8.40
CA LEU A 36 18.34 -23.12 -8.96
C LEU A 36 19.35 -23.28 -10.11
N ALA A 37 20.04 -24.40 -10.20
CA ALA A 37 20.99 -24.65 -11.28
C ALA A 37 20.31 -24.96 -12.62
N GLY A 38 19.11 -25.53 -12.62
CA GLY A 38 18.35 -25.88 -13.84
C GLY A 38 17.74 -24.69 -14.58
N LEU A 39 17.36 -23.61 -13.86
CA LEU A 39 16.74 -22.43 -14.49
C LEU A 39 17.76 -21.53 -15.18
N ALA A 40 18.98 -21.44 -14.69
CA ALA A 40 20.02 -20.63 -15.30
C ALA A 40 20.47 -21.12 -16.68
N THR A 41 20.47 -22.45 -16.87
CA THR A 41 20.90 -23.08 -18.14
C THR A 41 19.83 -22.96 -19.23
N GLN A 42 18.55 -22.89 -18.86
CA GLN A 42 17.45 -22.76 -19.84
C GLN A 42 17.34 -21.35 -20.40
N THR A 43 17.63 -20.32 -19.60
CA THR A 43 17.59 -18.91 -20.04
C THR A 43 18.71 -18.58 -21.01
N GLN A 44 19.86 -19.26 -20.92
CA GLN A 44 20.99 -19.05 -21.82
C GLN A 44 20.79 -19.70 -23.18
N LYS A 45 20.11 -20.85 -23.25
CA LYS A 45 19.77 -21.53 -24.51
C LYS A 45 18.73 -20.76 -25.34
N THR A 46 17.77 -20.11 -24.71
CA THR A 46 16.73 -19.35 -25.41
C THR A 46 17.27 -18.02 -25.99
N ARG A 47 18.32 -17.47 -25.39
CA ARG A 47 18.97 -16.23 -25.88
C ARG A 47 19.88 -16.48 -27.10
N ALA A 48 20.44 -17.68 -27.23
CA ALA A 48 21.28 -18.07 -28.37
C ALA A 48 20.48 -18.41 -29.64
N ALA A 49 19.18 -18.78 -29.48
CA ALA A 49 18.30 -19.12 -30.62
C ALA A 49 17.64 -17.90 -31.28
N LEU A 50 17.74 -16.71 -30.70
CA LEU A 50 17.11 -15.46 -31.20
C LEU A 50 18.05 -14.54 -31.96
N LEU A 51 19.36 -14.86 -32.05
CA LEU A 51 20.33 -14.11 -32.85
C LEU A 51 20.84 -14.99 -33.99
N GLY A 52 20.16 -14.87 -35.14
CA GLY A 52 20.46 -15.61 -36.34
C GLY A 52 21.85 -15.33 -36.93
N GLY A 53 22.46 -16.41 -37.36
CA GLY A 53 23.38 -16.61 -38.51
C GLY A 53 24.42 -15.51 -38.78
N GLY A 54 25.67 -15.77 -38.46
CA GLY A 54 26.86 -15.08 -38.94
C GLY A 54 28.03 -16.03 -38.83
N GLU A 55 28.67 -16.26 -39.94
CA GLU A 55 29.76 -17.14 -40.30
C GLU A 55 30.97 -17.17 -39.35
N ILE A 56 31.42 -18.34 -38.94
CA ILE A 56 32.54 -18.56 -38.05
C ILE A 56 33.83 -18.54 -38.91
N VAL A 57 34.62 -17.48 -38.78
CA VAL A 57 36.02 -17.48 -39.28
C VAL A 57 36.94 -17.95 -38.15
N GLU A 58 37.56 -19.08 -38.36
CA GLU A 58 38.51 -19.74 -37.47
C GLU A 58 39.86 -19.01 -37.52
N THR A 59 40.21 -18.24 -36.46
CA THR A 59 41.56 -17.68 -36.31
C THR A 59 42.26 -18.29 -35.10
N LYS A 60 43.43 -18.85 -35.37
CA LYS A 60 44.39 -19.52 -34.48
C LYS A 60 44.81 -18.63 -33.30
N PRO A 61 44.92 -19.12 -32.05
CA PRO A 61 45.26 -18.30 -30.91
C PRO A 61 46.78 -17.96 -30.87
N THR A 62 47.09 -16.67 -30.93
CA THR A 62 48.44 -16.14 -30.70
C THR A 62 48.64 -15.88 -29.21
N ALA A 63 49.77 -16.37 -28.68
CA ALA A 63 50.11 -16.40 -27.27
C ALA A 63 50.56 -15.04 -26.67
N SER A 64 49.76 -14.00 -26.81
CA SER A 64 50.07 -12.67 -26.23
C SER A 64 49.02 -12.10 -25.27
N ILE A 65 47.98 -12.89 -24.87
CA ILE A 65 46.87 -12.42 -24.02
C ILE A 65 47.09 -12.70 -22.51
N SER A 66 48.20 -13.37 -22.14
CA SER A 66 48.39 -13.75 -20.72
C SER A 66 49.04 -12.70 -19.81
N LYS A 67 49.43 -11.52 -20.35
CA LYS A 67 50.04 -10.48 -19.51
C LYS A 67 49.14 -9.27 -19.22
N ALA A 68 48.05 -9.09 -19.96
CA ALA A 68 47.11 -7.99 -19.74
C ALA A 68 45.96 -8.33 -18.75
N ALA A 69 45.84 -9.59 -18.38
CA ALA A 69 44.77 -10.04 -17.44
C ALA A 69 45.17 -9.95 -15.96
N ALA A 70 46.41 -9.59 -15.63
CA ALA A 70 46.92 -9.49 -14.27
C ALA A 70 46.97 -8.06 -13.70
N GLU A 71 46.72 -7.04 -14.54
CA GLU A 71 46.76 -5.63 -14.10
C GLU A 71 45.41 -4.92 -14.22
N GLY A 72 44.34 -5.42 -13.60
CA GLY A 72 43.08 -4.73 -13.76
C GLY A 72 41.93 -5.21 -12.91
N ILE A 73 42.13 -5.97 -11.84
CA ILE A 73 41.13 -6.04 -10.77
C ILE A 73 41.42 -4.91 -9.79
N THR A 74 41.28 -3.67 -10.26
CA THR A 74 40.93 -2.57 -9.37
C THR A 74 39.54 -2.93 -8.81
N THR A 75 39.49 -3.48 -7.60
CA THR A 75 38.31 -3.41 -6.74
C THR A 75 37.99 -1.94 -6.61
N THR A 76 37.12 -1.43 -7.50
CA THR A 76 36.45 -0.15 -7.29
C THR A 76 35.65 -0.33 -6.01
N SER A 77 36.26 0.08 -4.88
CA SER A 77 35.50 0.19 -3.64
C SER A 77 34.33 1.13 -3.96
N THR A 78 33.15 0.58 -4.05
CA THR A 78 31.91 1.35 -4.28
C THR A 78 31.79 2.28 -3.09
N LYS A 79 32.27 3.52 -3.20
CA LYS A 79 32.21 4.52 -2.15
C LYS A 79 30.74 4.94 -2.05
N TRP A 80 30.08 4.44 -1.04
CA TRP A 80 28.70 4.85 -0.74
C TRP A 80 28.69 6.27 -0.21
N ASN A 81 27.69 7.07 -0.62
CA ASN A 81 27.51 8.42 -0.08
C ASN A 81 26.89 8.35 1.32
N THR A 82 27.71 8.07 2.33
CA THR A 82 27.30 8.02 3.73
C THR A 82 27.34 9.39 4.43
N LYS A 83 27.70 10.47 3.69
CA LYS A 83 27.76 11.83 4.24
C LYS A 83 26.40 12.19 4.88
N ASN A 84 26.42 12.58 6.14
CA ASN A 84 25.25 13.03 6.89
C ASN A 84 24.08 12.02 6.94
N ILE A 85 24.32 10.68 6.83
CA ILE A 85 23.25 9.66 6.71
C ILE A 85 22.25 9.74 7.87
N GLY A 86 22.72 9.97 9.11
CA GLY A 86 21.84 10.10 10.28
C GLY A 86 20.91 11.31 10.18
N LEU A 87 21.42 12.46 9.69
CA LEU A 87 20.61 13.66 9.48
C LEU A 87 19.63 13.48 8.33
N ARG A 88 20.03 12.75 7.27
CA ARG A 88 19.15 12.41 6.14
C ARG A 88 17.99 11.52 6.59
N LEU A 89 18.25 10.49 7.40
CA LEU A 89 17.19 9.66 7.99
C LEU A 89 16.30 10.46 8.96
N GLY A 90 16.89 11.40 9.70
CA GLY A 90 16.13 12.36 10.51
C GLY A 90 15.20 13.24 9.68
N ALA A 91 15.67 13.74 8.54
CA ALA A 91 14.86 14.50 7.59
C ALA A 91 13.72 13.64 6.98
N ASP A 92 13.98 12.36 6.68
CA ASP A 92 12.97 11.42 6.22
C ASP A 92 11.87 11.21 7.27
N LEU A 93 12.24 11.06 8.54
CA LEU A 93 11.30 10.92 9.65
C LEU A 93 10.46 12.19 9.87
N VAL A 94 11.10 13.36 9.92
CA VAL A 94 10.41 14.63 10.14
C VAL A 94 9.43 14.92 9.01
N SER A 95 9.80 14.69 7.77
CA SER A 95 8.90 14.91 6.63
C SER A 95 7.71 13.95 6.63
N ALA A 96 7.93 12.67 6.91
CA ALA A 96 6.87 11.68 7.04
C ALA A 96 5.91 12.00 8.20
N ALA A 97 6.45 12.39 9.36
CA ALA A 97 5.65 12.77 10.52
C ALA A 97 4.83 14.05 10.25
N SER A 98 5.41 15.05 9.60
CA SER A 98 4.70 16.30 9.24
C SER A 98 3.51 16.02 8.32
N ALA A 99 3.68 15.19 7.31
CA ALA A 99 2.59 14.78 6.44
C ALA A 99 1.52 13.99 7.20
N ALA A 100 1.93 13.03 8.03
CA ALA A 100 1.01 12.19 8.78
C ALA A 100 0.18 12.99 9.82
N VAL A 101 0.78 13.94 10.54
CA VAL A 101 0.07 14.82 11.49
C VAL A 101 -1.02 15.64 10.79
N LEU A 102 -0.74 16.14 9.60
CA LEU A 102 -1.71 16.92 8.83
C LEU A 102 -2.89 16.08 8.34
N VAL A 103 -2.60 14.85 7.90
CA VAL A 103 -3.59 13.96 7.28
C VAL A 103 -4.43 13.21 8.32
N ALA A 104 -3.81 12.83 9.45
CA ALA A 104 -4.43 11.96 10.44
C ALA A 104 -5.76 12.46 11.02
N PRO A 105 -5.99 13.74 11.34
CA PRO A 105 -7.27 14.18 11.89
C PRO A 105 -8.40 14.00 10.88
N VAL A 106 -8.17 14.37 9.62
CA VAL A 106 -9.19 14.27 8.56
C VAL A 106 -9.57 12.81 8.30
N ILE A 107 -8.57 11.96 8.10
CA ILE A 107 -8.81 10.55 7.77
C ILE A 107 -9.37 9.77 8.97
N SER A 108 -8.93 10.05 10.20
CA SER A 108 -9.48 9.39 11.39
C SER A 108 -10.97 9.67 11.57
N ILE A 109 -11.42 10.89 11.28
CA ILE A 109 -12.84 11.26 11.31
C ILE A 109 -13.62 10.52 10.23
N ILE A 110 -13.10 10.47 9.00
CA ILE A 110 -13.76 9.77 7.88
C ILE A 110 -13.84 8.26 8.16
N ASP A 111 -12.72 7.62 8.51
CA ASP A 111 -12.67 6.19 8.77
C ASP A 111 -13.56 5.79 9.95
N ARG A 112 -13.57 6.55 11.04
CA ARG A 112 -14.49 6.36 12.17
C ARG A 112 -15.94 6.44 11.72
N SER A 113 -16.31 7.45 10.93
CA SER A 113 -17.68 7.65 10.48
C SER A 113 -18.18 6.52 9.59
N ILE A 114 -17.27 5.97 8.74
CA ILE A 114 -17.57 4.80 7.92
C ILE A 114 -17.81 3.56 8.79
N MET A 115 -16.97 3.34 9.80
CA MET A 115 -17.08 2.18 10.69
C MET A 115 -18.32 2.26 11.58
N GLU A 116 -18.62 3.41 12.19
CA GLU A 116 -19.83 3.60 12.98
C GLU A 116 -21.11 3.43 12.15
N ASN A 117 -21.09 3.84 10.88
CA ASN A 117 -22.21 3.61 9.97
C ASN A 117 -22.34 2.14 9.57
N ALA A 118 -21.24 1.48 9.26
CA ALA A 118 -21.24 0.06 8.90
C ALA A 118 -21.68 -0.84 10.05
N SER A 119 -21.43 -0.45 11.30
CA SER A 119 -21.88 -1.14 12.51
C SER A 119 -23.32 -0.81 12.92
N GLY A 120 -23.99 0.13 12.24
CA GLY A 120 -25.31 0.61 12.62
C GLY A 120 -25.34 1.52 13.84
N ALA A 121 -24.18 1.89 14.42
CA ALA A 121 -24.11 2.72 15.64
C ALA A 121 -24.52 4.17 15.40
N ALA A 122 -24.24 4.73 14.21
CA ALA A 122 -24.64 6.09 13.83
C ALA A 122 -24.67 6.26 12.31
N SER A 123 -25.50 7.20 11.81
CA SER A 123 -25.39 7.59 10.39
C SER A 123 -24.06 8.32 10.12
N ILE A 124 -23.55 8.24 8.88
CA ILE A 124 -22.30 8.90 8.47
C ILE A 124 -22.31 10.39 8.85
N GLY A 125 -23.42 11.09 8.53
CA GLY A 125 -23.52 12.53 8.81
C GLY A 125 -23.49 12.86 10.30
N THR A 126 -24.15 12.06 11.13
CA THR A 126 -24.16 12.22 12.60
C THR A 126 -22.78 11.97 13.19
N SER A 127 -22.10 10.89 12.77
CA SER A 127 -20.76 10.54 13.21
C SER A 127 -19.74 11.59 12.78
N LEU A 128 -19.81 12.02 11.53
CA LEU A 128 -18.93 13.04 10.97
C LEU A 128 -19.06 14.37 11.74
N ARG A 129 -20.31 14.85 11.96
CA ARG A 129 -20.57 16.08 12.71
C ARG A 129 -20.09 15.99 14.15
N ARG A 130 -20.33 14.86 14.83
CA ARG A 130 -19.85 14.61 16.22
C ARG A 130 -18.33 14.64 16.28
N SER A 131 -17.67 13.95 15.36
CA SER A 131 -16.19 13.86 15.32
C SER A 131 -15.55 15.20 14.97
N LEU A 132 -16.14 15.96 14.03
CA LEU A 132 -15.67 17.30 13.69
C LEU A 132 -15.85 18.27 14.88
N ARG A 133 -17.01 18.22 15.56
CA ARG A 133 -17.23 19.00 16.77
C ARG A 133 -16.21 18.64 17.86
N SER A 134 -15.91 17.36 18.05
CA SER A 134 -14.88 16.90 18.99
C SER A 134 -13.49 17.44 18.64
N LEU A 135 -13.13 17.44 17.35
CA LEU A 135 -11.85 18.00 16.88
C LEU A 135 -11.75 19.51 17.19
N LEU A 136 -12.84 20.26 16.97
CA LEU A 136 -12.86 21.72 17.17
C LEU A 136 -12.88 22.11 18.65
N LEU A 137 -13.68 21.41 19.48
CA LEU A 137 -13.85 21.74 20.90
C LEU A 137 -12.80 21.11 21.81
N SER A 138 -12.25 19.95 21.42
CA SER A 138 -11.29 19.19 22.23
C SER A 138 -10.17 18.63 21.36
N PRO A 139 -9.35 19.47 20.71
CA PRO A 139 -8.32 19.01 19.76
C PRO A 139 -7.31 18.07 20.40
N ARG A 140 -6.90 18.34 21.65
CA ARG A 140 -5.97 17.46 22.39
C ARG A 140 -6.51 16.05 22.57
N ALA A 141 -7.78 15.91 22.97
CA ALA A 141 -8.40 14.61 23.15
C ALA A 141 -8.51 13.83 21.82
N THR A 142 -8.74 14.52 20.71
CA THR A 142 -8.80 13.93 19.38
C THR A 142 -7.40 13.49 18.90
N ILE A 143 -6.37 14.35 19.06
CA ILE A 143 -4.99 14.05 18.64
C ILE A 143 -4.36 12.94 19.48
N LEU A 144 -4.69 12.84 20.76
CA LEU A 144 -4.21 11.78 21.65
C LEU A 144 -5.08 10.51 21.57
N SER A 145 -6.07 10.46 20.70
CA SER A 145 -6.95 9.30 20.55
C SER A 145 -6.28 8.14 19.80
N ARG A 146 -6.69 6.90 20.14
CA ARG A 146 -6.22 5.70 19.43
C ARG A 146 -6.48 5.75 17.92
N PRO A 147 -7.66 6.19 17.43
CA PRO A 147 -7.91 6.32 15.99
C PRO A 147 -6.91 7.24 15.30
N PHE A 148 -6.62 8.41 15.88
CA PHE A 148 -5.62 9.33 15.36
C PHE A 148 -4.24 8.67 15.29
N GLY A 149 -3.78 8.05 16.38
CA GLY A 149 -2.48 7.38 16.45
C GLY A 149 -2.32 6.27 15.40
N LEU A 150 -3.38 5.50 15.13
CA LEU A 150 -3.37 4.44 14.11
C LEU A 150 -3.29 5.02 12.69
N ILE A 151 -4.01 6.09 12.40
CA ILE A 151 -3.92 6.76 11.10
C ILE A 151 -2.57 7.46 10.93
N PHE A 152 -2.06 8.10 11.97
CA PHE A 152 -0.72 8.68 11.98
C PHE A 152 0.35 7.61 11.69
N LEU A 153 0.27 6.45 12.37
CA LEU A 153 1.18 5.34 12.15
C LEU A 153 1.08 4.79 10.72
N LEU A 154 -0.12 4.65 10.19
CA LEU A 154 -0.36 4.17 8.83
C LEU A 154 0.32 5.08 7.79
N TYR A 155 -0.01 6.36 7.78
CA TYR A 155 0.52 7.28 6.78
C TYR A 155 1.98 7.64 7.05
N GLY A 156 2.33 7.89 8.31
CA GLY A 156 3.71 8.16 8.72
C GLY A 156 4.64 6.99 8.40
N GLY A 157 4.24 5.76 8.72
CA GLY A 157 5.00 4.56 8.42
C GLY A 157 5.16 4.33 6.89
N THR A 158 4.09 4.54 6.13
CA THR A 158 4.15 4.42 4.66
C THR A 158 5.07 5.47 4.04
N TYR A 159 4.95 6.74 4.44
CA TYR A 159 5.83 7.81 3.98
C TYR A 159 7.28 7.60 4.41
N LEU A 160 7.50 7.21 5.66
CA LEU A 160 8.83 6.93 6.17
C LEU A 160 9.50 5.81 5.39
N THR A 161 8.80 4.72 5.11
CA THR A 161 9.32 3.63 4.28
C THR A 161 9.71 4.11 2.88
N ALA A 162 8.88 4.93 2.24
CA ALA A 162 9.18 5.47 0.92
C ALA A 162 10.40 6.41 0.95
N ASN A 163 10.49 7.29 1.94
CA ASN A 163 11.57 8.26 2.10
C ASN A 163 12.91 7.58 2.41
N THR A 164 12.91 6.63 3.37
CA THR A 164 14.15 5.90 3.74
C THR A 164 14.67 5.06 2.58
N LEU A 165 13.80 4.55 1.71
CA LEU A 165 14.25 3.88 0.48
C LEU A 165 14.87 4.85 -0.52
N ASP A 166 14.32 6.06 -0.68
CA ASP A 166 14.96 7.09 -1.50
C ASP A 166 16.38 7.41 -0.97
N THR A 167 16.51 7.54 0.35
CA THR A 167 17.80 7.79 1.00
C THR A 167 18.75 6.60 0.84
N ALA A 168 18.27 5.36 1.02
CA ALA A 168 19.07 4.15 0.87
C ALA A 168 19.57 3.98 -0.58
N VAL A 169 18.67 4.08 -1.57
CA VAL A 169 19.03 3.97 -3.00
C VAL A 169 19.99 5.09 -3.40
N GLY A 170 19.74 6.33 -2.95
CA GLY A 170 20.64 7.45 -3.20
C GLY A 170 22.03 7.25 -2.59
N THR A 171 22.11 6.65 -1.40
CA THR A 171 23.38 6.31 -0.72
C THR A 171 24.14 5.23 -1.47
N LEU A 172 23.45 4.13 -1.84
CA LEU A 172 24.06 3.00 -2.56
C LEU A 172 24.54 3.40 -3.96
N ASN A 173 23.80 4.25 -4.65
CA ASN A 173 24.14 4.73 -5.99
C ASN A 173 25.12 5.92 -5.98
N ASN A 174 25.67 6.27 -4.82
CA ASN A 174 26.56 7.42 -4.65
C ASN A 174 26.02 8.73 -5.25
N ASN A 175 24.69 8.95 -5.12
CA ASN A 175 24.06 10.13 -5.70
C ASN A 175 24.48 11.38 -4.90
N PRO A 176 25.03 12.42 -5.56
CA PRO A 176 25.42 13.67 -4.89
C PRO A 176 24.22 14.47 -4.37
N ASN A 177 23.02 14.28 -4.95
CA ASN A 177 21.82 14.98 -4.54
C ASN A 177 21.05 14.18 -3.48
N PRO A 178 21.09 14.57 -2.19
CA PRO A 178 20.38 13.88 -1.12
C PRO A 178 18.85 14.00 -1.24
N ALA A 179 18.34 15.02 -1.96
CA ALA A 179 16.90 15.22 -2.19
C ALA A 179 16.36 14.35 -3.35
N HIS A 180 17.21 13.51 -3.98
CA HIS A 180 16.79 12.64 -5.08
C HIS A 180 15.65 11.72 -4.67
N VAL A 181 14.63 11.60 -5.55
CA VAL A 181 13.46 10.75 -5.37
C VAL A 181 13.48 9.64 -6.43
N THR A 182 13.40 8.40 -5.99
CA THR A 182 13.37 7.26 -6.89
C THR A 182 11.93 6.84 -7.22
N SER A 183 11.76 6.15 -8.36
CA SER A 183 10.49 5.52 -8.77
C SER A 183 10.65 4.01 -9.00
N GLY A 184 11.71 3.43 -8.44
CA GLY A 184 12.07 2.02 -8.66
C GLY A 184 11.13 1.01 -7.99
N SER A 185 11.25 -0.25 -8.44
CA SER A 185 10.45 -1.38 -7.94
C SER A 185 10.64 -1.62 -6.44
N SER A 186 11.85 -1.45 -5.92
CA SER A 186 12.14 -1.61 -4.48
C SER A 186 11.29 -0.68 -3.61
N LYS A 187 11.16 0.59 -4.03
CA LYS A 187 10.30 1.57 -3.34
C LYS A 187 8.83 1.16 -3.41
N PHE A 188 8.37 0.71 -4.57
CA PHE A 188 7.01 0.23 -4.76
C PHE A 188 6.69 -0.95 -3.84
N PHE A 189 7.49 -2.02 -3.86
CA PHE A 189 7.22 -3.22 -3.07
C PHE A 189 7.26 -2.95 -1.56
N ALA A 190 8.27 -2.22 -1.09
CA ALA A 190 8.40 -1.96 0.34
C ALA A 190 7.32 -0.99 0.85
N SER A 191 6.99 0.07 0.10
CA SER A 191 5.90 0.99 0.48
C SER A 191 4.54 0.30 0.45
N SER A 192 4.31 -0.59 -0.52
CA SER A 192 3.09 -1.40 -0.60
C SER A 192 2.98 -2.36 0.57
N ALA A 193 4.05 -3.09 0.89
CA ALA A 193 4.07 -4.02 2.02
C ALA A 193 3.82 -3.30 3.35
N ALA A 194 4.49 -2.17 3.59
CA ALA A 194 4.28 -1.34 4.77
C ALA A 194 2.83 -0.83 4.85
N ASN A 195 2.30 -0.28 3.75
CA ASN A 195 0.93 0.23 3.73
C ASN A 195 -0.10 -0.87 3.98
N ILE A 196 0.00 -2.01 3.30
CA ILE A 196 -0.92 -3.14 3.46
C ILE A 196 -0.88 -3.67 4.90
N GLY A 197 0.32 -3.90 5.45
CA GLY A 197 0.48 -4.40 6.82
C GLY A 197 -0.13 -3.44 7.85
N LEU A 198 0.15 -2.15 7.73
CA LEU A 198 -0.39 -1.12 8.62
C LEU A 198 -1.90 -0.92 8.44
N CYS A 199 -2.43 -1.03 7.22
CA CYS A 199 -3.87 -1.02 6.96
C CYS A 199 -4.58 -2.18 7.65
N ILE A 200 -4.07 -3.40 7.51
CA ILE A 200 -4.63 -4.60 8.15
C ILE A 200 -4.65 -4.41 9.68
N TYR A 201 -3.55 -3.99 10.26
CA TYR A 201 -3.45 -3.73 11.70
C TYR A 201 -4.46 -2.68 12.15
N LYS A 202 -4.51 -1.54 11.46
CA LYS A 202 -5.48 -0.46 11.73
C LYS A 202 -6.92 -0.98 11.64
N ASP A 203 -7.27 -1.69 10.59
CA ASP A 203 -8.64 -2.16 10.35
C ASP A 203 -9.09 -3.13 11.44
N GLN A 204 -8.23 -4.03 11.90
CA GLN A 204 -8.52 -4.92 13.03
C GLN A 204 -8.83 -4.15 14.32
N VAL A 205 -8.05 -3.09 14.61
CA VAL A 205 -8.27 -2.27 15.82
C VAL A 205 -9.53 -1.42 15.66
N PHE A 206 -9.78 -0.85 14.48
CA PHE A 206 -10.98 -0.04 14.21
C PHE A 206 -12.27 -0.85 14.34
N VAL A 207 -12.30 -2.10 13.87
CA VAL A 207 -13.47 -2.99 14.05
C VAL A 207 -13.74 -3.24 15.53
N ARG A 208 -12.70 -3.42 16.36
CA ARG A 208 -12.86 -3.59 17.80
C ARG A 208 -13.34 -2.31 18.51
N LEU A 209 -12.95 -1.14 18.00
CA LEU A 209 -13.32 0.15 18.60
C LEU A 209 -14.72 0.63 18.20
N PHE A 210 -15.13 0.37 16.96
CA PHE A 210 -16.33 0.97 16.35
C PHE A 210 -17.30 -0.05 15.74
N GLY A 211 -16.93 -1.33 15.71
CA GLY A 211 -17.79 -2.41 15.25
C GLY A 211 -18.92 -2.73 16.23
N PRO A 212 -19.87 -3.59 15.86
CA PRO A 212 -20.93 -4.04 16.74
C PRO A 212 -20.36 -4.74 17.99
N PRO A 213 -20.92 -4.51 19.18
CA PRO A 213 -20.46 -5.17 20.40
C PRO A 213 -20.49 -6.71 20.25
N GLY A 214 -19.38 -7.37 20.56
CA GLY A 214 -19.27 -8.83 20.49
C GLY A 214 -19.08 -9.42 19.10
N ALA A 215 -19.08 -8.63 18.03
CA ALA A 215 -18.80 -9.13 16.68
C ALA A 215 -17.31 -9.32 16.48
N THR A 216 -16.89 -10.58 16.31
CA THR A 216 -15.56 -10.88 15.75
C THR A 216 -15.63 -10.70 14.23
N PRO A 217 -14.69 -9.95 13.61
CA PRO A 217 -14.64 -9.86 12.16
C PRO A 217 -14.51 -11.26 11.56
N ARG A 218 -15.32 -11.57 10.55
CA ARG A 218 -15.11 -12.81 9.79
C ARG A 218 -13.72 -12.75 9.16
N PRO A 219 -12.97 -13.86 9.14
CA PRO A 219 -11.70 -13.90 8.41
C PRO A 219 -11.96 -13.59 6.93
N VAL A 220 -11.18 -12.68 6.37
CA VAL A 220 -11.28 -12.31 4.96
C VAL A 220 -10.81 -13.50 4.13
N GLY A 221 -11.64 -13.99 3.22
CA GLY A 221 -11.26 -15.06 2.28
C GLY A 221 -10.09 -14.62 1.40
N LEU A 222 -9.22 -15.55 1.05
CA LEU A 222 -8.02 -15.28 0.25
C LEU A 222 -8.30 -14.49 -1.04
N PRO A 223 -9.35 -14.78 -1.84
CA PRO A 223 -9.63 -14.00 -3.04
C PRO A 223 -9.94 -12.53 -2.75
N SER A 224 -10.74 -12.23 -1.72
CA SER A 224 -11.03 -10.85 -1.31
C SER A 224 -9.78 -10.14 -0.80
N TYR A 225 -8.94 -10.85 -0.04
CA TYR A 225 -7.68 -10.33 0.45
C TYR A 225 -6.73 -9.94 -0.69
N LEU A 226 -6.59 -10.79 -1.70
CA LEU A 226 -5.77 -10.50 -2.89
C LEU A 226 -6.29 -9.29 -3.66
N LEU A 227 -7.61 -9.16 -3.83
CA LEU A 227 -8.20 -7.99 -4.50
C LEU A 227 -7.95 -6.70 -3.70
N PHE A 228 -8.03 -6.75 -2.37
CA PHE A 228 -7.69 -5.59 -1.54
C PHE A 228 -6.22 -5.24 -1.61
N ALA A 229 -5.32 -6.23 -1.62
CA ALA A 229 -3.89 -6.03 -1.77
C ALA A 229 -3.54 -5.41 -3.14
N VAL A 230 -4.11 -5.94 -4.24
CA VAL A 230 -3.94 -5.37 -5.60
C VAL A 230 -4.42 -3.91 -5.63
N ARG A 231 -5.60 -3.63 -5.08
CA ARG A 231 -6.12 -2.26 -4.98
C ARG A 231 -5.16 -1.32 -4.24
N ASP A 232 -4.58 -1.77 -3.11
CA ASP A 232 -3.65 -0.96 -2.32
C ASP A 232 -2.33 -0.76 -3.06
N CYS A 233 -1.80 -1.80 -3.70
CA CYS A 233 -0.63 -1.71 -4.57
C CYS A 233 -0.83 -0.68 -5.70
N MET A 234 -1.98 -0.68 -6.39
CA MET A 234 -2.29 0.32 -7.41
C MET A 234 -2.27 1.74 -6.85
N THR A 235 -2.85 1.93 -5.66
CA THR A 235 -2.90 3.25 -5.01
C THR A 235 -1.51 3.71 -4.58
N ILE A 236 -0.70 2.84 -4.00
CA ILE A 236 0.67 3.14 -3.58
C ILE A 236 1.56 3.43 -4.78
N PHE A 237 1.46 2.64 -5.86
CA PHE A 237 2.19 2.90 -7.09
C PHE A 237 1.88 4.30 -7.65
N ALA A 238 0.60 4.64 -7.76
CA ALA A 238 0.16 5.94 -8.24
C ALA A 238 0.60 7.10 -7.32
N SER A 239 0.77 6.85 -6.01
CA SER A 239 1.11 7.89 -5.04
C SER A 239 2.61 8.16 -4.90
N PHE A 240 3.45 7.14 -5.09
CA PHE A 240 4.89 7.24 -4.84
C PHE A 240 5.77 7.06 -6.07
N ASN A 241 5.32 6.29 -7.06
CA ASN A 241 6.12 6.00 -8.25
C ASN A 241 5.74 6.88 -9.45
N VAL A 242 4.47 7.19 -9.62
CA VAL A 242 3.97 7.98 -10.76
C VAL A 242 4.37 9.46 -10.68
N PRO A 243 4.27 10.17 -9.54
CA PRO A 243 4.58 11.60 -9.50
C PRO A 243 6.03 11.96 -9.90
N PRO A 244 7.07 11.22 -9.48
CA PRO A 244 8.43 11.48 -9.94
C PRO A 244 8.61 11.28 -11.44
N LEU A 245 7.85 10.38 -12.06
CA LEU A 245 7.91 10.09 -13.50
C LEU A 245 7.14 11.12 -14.32
N LEU A 246 5.93 11.47 -13.90
CA LEU A 246 5.06 12.39 -14.64
C LEU A 246 5.36 13.87 -14.38
N GLY A 247 5.93 14.19 -13.23
CA GLY A 247 6.20 15.58 -12.83
C GLY A 247 7.01 16.38 -13.86
N PRO A 248 8.16 15.89 -14.35
CA PRO A 248 8.95 16.54 -15.38
C PRO A 248 8.15 16.75 -16.68
N VAL A 249 7.46 15.71 -17.16
CA VAL A 249 6.66 15.75 -18.39
C VAL A 249 5.50 16.76 -18.28
N LEU A 250 4.83 16.81 -17.13
CA LEU A 250 3.78 17.80 -16.89
C LEU A 250 4.34 19.22 -16.84
N THR A 251 5.50 19.40 -16.20
CA THR A 251 6.15 20.71 -16.13
C THR A 251 6.47 21.25 -17.54
N GLU A 252 7.01 20.39 -18.41
CA GLU A 252 7.32 20.77 -19.80
C GLU A 252 6.07 21.16 -20.60
N LYS A 253 4.96 20.45 -20.40
CA LYS A 253 3.70 20.73 -21.10
C LYS A 253 2.87 21.87 -20.51
N MET A 254 3.18 22.32 -19.30
CA MET A 254 2.49 23.41 -18.65
C MET A 254 2.99 24.77 -19.19
N GLY A 255 2.07 25.67 -19.52
CA GLY A 255 2.42 27.04 -19.85
C GLY A 255 3.06 27.78 -18.66
N GLU A 256 3.90 28.77 -18.94
CA GLU A 256 4.66 29.55 -17.94
C GLU A 256 3.78 30.12 -16.80
N ARG A 257 2.55 30.55 -17.12
CA ARG A 257 1.60 31.06 -16.12
C ARG A 257 1.22 29.97 -15.11
N ALA A 258 0.96 28.74 -15.58
CA ALA A 258 0.59 27.63 -14.71
C ALA A 258 1.77 27.16 -13.85
N GLN A 259 2.97 27.16 -14.40
CA GLN A 259 4.19 26.80 -13.69
C GLN A 259 4.52 27.74 -12.51
N LYS A 260 4.14 29.02 -12.58
CA LYS A 260 4.27 29.99 -11.48
C LYS A 260 3.45 29.62 -10.25
N TRP A 261 2.29 28.97 -10.44
CA TRP A 261 1.36 28.61 -9.37
C TRP A 261 1.56 27.18 -8.84
N VAL A 262 1.80 26.23 -9.73
CA VAL A 262 1.86 24.80 -9.38
C VAL A 262 2.94 24.13 -10.21
N SER A 263 3.85 23.39 -9.54
CA SER A 263 4.80 22.55 -10.27
C SER A 263 4.13 21.31 -10.86
N GLY A 264 4.64 20.79 -11.99
CA GLY A 264 4.13 19.57 -12.60
C GLY A 264 4.17 18.38 -11.64
N GLN A 265 5.17 18.31 -10.76
CA GLN A 265 5.24 17.28 -9.73
C GLN A 265 4.13 17.41 -8.68
N THR A 266 3.79 18.62 -8.26
CA THR A 266 2.64 18.85 -7.37
C THR A 266 1.34 18.43 -8.04
N MET A 267 1.15 18.80 -9.32
CA MET A 267 -0.02 18.38 -10.10
C MET A 267 -0.10 16.86 -10.21
N ALA A 268 1.00 16.18 -10.54
CA ALA A 268 1.07 14.72 -10.58
C ALA A 268 0.75 14.09 -9.22
N GLN A 269 1.20 14.69 -8.12
CA GLN A 269 0.98 14.19 -6.75
C GLN A 269 -0.50 14.23 -6.35
N PHE A 270 -1.28 15.16 -6.88
CA PHE A 270 -2.74 15.18 -6.69
C PHE A 270 -3.48 14.31 -7.69
N ALA A 271 -3.10 14.39 -8.97
CA ALA A 271 -3.83 13.75 -10.05
C ALA A 271 -3.68 12.22 -10.04
N ALA A 272 -2.47 11.71 -9.89
CA ALA A 272 -2.21 10.27 -10.02
C ALA A 272 -2.96 9.43 -8.97
N PRO A 273 -2.94 9.76 -7.66
CA PRO A 273 -3.73 9.04 -6.67
C PRO A 273 -5.25 9.16 -6.87
N ALA A 274 -5.73 10.26 -7.45
CA ALA A 274 -7.15 10.44 -7.74
C ALA A 274 -7.58 9.62 -8.97
N VAL A 275 -6.83 9.71 -10.08
CA VAL A 275 -7.13 9.00 -11.32
C VAL A 275 -7.11 7.48 -11.13
N VAL A 276 -6.15 6.96 -10.37
CA VAL A 276 -6.09 5.51 -10.12
C VAL A 276 -7.35 4.98 -9.43
N GLN A 277 -8.13 5.84 -8.72
CA GLN A 277 -9.37 5.37 -8.10
C GLN A 277 -10.42 4.93 -9.12
N LEU A 278 -10.38 5.44 -10.35
CA LEU A 278 -11.27 4.98 -11.44
C LEU A 278 -11.07 3.48 -11.71
N PHE A 279 -9.84 3.00 -11.62
CA PHE A 279 -9.43 1.62 -11.92
C PHE A 279 -9.38 0.73 -10.67
N SER A 280 -8.95 1.26 -9.55
CA SER A 280 -8.82 0.48 -8.30
C SER A 280 -10.16 0.27 -7.59
N THR A 281 -11.16 1.12 -7.83
CA THR A 281 -12.48 0.99 -7.21
C THR A 281 -13.25 -0.25 -7.65
N PRO A 282 -13.32 -0.63 -8.93
CA PRO A 282 -13.94 -1.90 -9.34
C PRO A 282 -13.34 -3.11 -8.62
N VAL A 283 -12.01 -3.15 -8.50
CA VAL A 283 -11.29 -4.22 -7.78
C VAL A 283 -11.70 -4.24 -6.31
N HIS A 284 -11.80 -3.08 -5.67
CA HIS A 284 -12.26 -2.95 -4.30
C HIS A 284 -13.70 -3.42 -4.09
N LEU A 285 -14.63 -2.98 -4.95
CA LEU A 285 -16.04 -3.36 -4.87
C LEU A 285 -16.23 -4.86 -5.10
N LEU A 286 -15.48 -5.45 -6.02
CA LEU A 286 -15.49 -6.89 -6.23
C LEU A 286 -14.98 -7.64 -5.00
N GLY A 287 -13.89 -7.19 -4.39
CA GLY A 287 -13.35 -7.75 -3.15
C GLY A 287 -14.35 -7.68 -2.00
N LEU A 288 -15.06 -6.56 -1.85
CA LEU A 288 -16.14 -6.39 -0.86
C LEU A 288 -17.32 -7.31 -1.14
N ASP A 289 -17.71 -7.46 -2.39
CA ASP A 289 -18.80 -8.34 -2.76
C ASP A 289 -18.47 -9.80 -2.46
N MET A 290 -17.25 -10.23 -2.79
CA MET A 290 -16.78 -11.59 -2.48
C MET A 290 -16.65 -11.84 -0.96
N TYR A 291 -16.33 -10.83 -0.19
CA TYR A 291 -16.30 -10.89 1.27
C TYR A 291 -17.71 -11.02 1.86
N ASN A 292 -18.65 -10.20 1.40
CA ASN A 292 -20.02 -10.16 1.92
C ASN A 292 -20.88 -11.32 1.44
N ARG A 293 -20.63 -11.83 0.23
CA ARG A 293 -21.36 -12.91 -0.42
C ARG A 293 -20.39 -13.99 -0.93
N PRO A 294 -19.77 -14.76 -0.02
CA PRO A 294 -18.82 -15.81 -0.41
C PRO A 294 -19.50 -16.89 -1.24
N SER A 295 -18.82 -17.38 -2.28
CA SER A 295 -19.26 -18.54 -3.04
C SER A 295 -18.89 -19.80 -2.25
N GLY A 296 -19.88 -20.62 -1.85
CA GLY A 296 -19.65 -21.91 -1.20
C GLY A 296 -19.37 -21.81 0.30
N ALA A 297 -20.25 -21.21 1.08
CA ALA A 297 -20.29 -21.42 2.53
C ALA A 297 -20.71 -22.90 2.76
N ILE A 298 -19.72 -23.77 3.01
CA ILE A 298 -19.93 -25.15 3.43
C ILE A 298 -20.74 -25.11 4.73
N GLY A 299 -22.01 -25.54 4.69
CA GLY A 299 -22.82 -25.71 5.89
C GLY A 299 -24.20 -25.04 5.94
N GLN A 300 -24.58 -24.22 4.99
CA GLN A 300 -25.97 -23.76 4.84
C GLN A 300 -26.42 -24.15 3.42
N GLY A 301 -27.38 -25.04 3.34
CA GLY A 301 -27.91 -25.71 2.16
C GLY A 301 -27.67 -25.02 0.82
N GLU A 302 -27.58 -25.75 -0.27
CA GLU A 302 -27.20 -25.37 -1.65
C GLU A 302 -27.66 -23.99 -2.16
N GLN A 303 -27.31 -22.91 -1.49
CA GLN A 303 -27.44 -21.57 -2.06
C GLN A 303 -26.24 -21.32 -2.97
N LYS A 304 -26.49 -21.52 -4.24
CA LYS A 304 -25.60 -21.15 -5.33
C LYS A 304 -25.19 -19.68 -5.13
N GLY A 305 -23.90 -19.44 -4.85
CA GLY A 305 -23.39 -18.08 -4.67
C GLY A 305 -23.72 -17.20 -5.88
N PRO A 306 -23.68 -15.84 -5.73
CA PRO A 306 -24.05 -14.95 -6.81
C PRO A 306 -23.20 -15.20 -8.06
N SER A 307 -23.84 -15.14 -9.21
CA SER A 307 -23.20 -15.28 -10.51
C SER A 307 -22.22 -14.12 -10.77
N TRP A 308 -21.23 -14.32 -11.65
CA TRP A 308 -20.31 -13.27 -12.04
C TRP A 308 -21.02 -12.05 -12.67
N GLY A 309 -22.12 -12.28 -13.40
CA GLY A 309 -22.95 -11.20 -13.95
C GLY A 309 -23.59 -10.32 -12.88
N GLU A 310 -24.13 -10.93 -11.83
CA GLU A 310 -24.70 -10.20 -10.69
C GLU A 310 -23.65 -9.39 -9.92
N ARG A 311 -22.45 -9.99 -9.70
CA ARG A 311 -21.33 -9.29 -9.06
C ARG A 311 -20.93 -8.06 -9.85
N TRP A 312 -20.79 -8.21 -11.18
CA TRP A 312 -20.39 -7.10 -12.04
C TRP A 312 -21.46 -6.01 -12.15
N THR A 313 -22.72 -6.39 -12.15
CA THR A 313 -23.85 -5.43 -12.10
C THR A 313 -23.80 -4.60 -10.82
N LEU A 314 -23.54 -5.23 -9.66
CA LEU A 314 -23.37 -4.53 -8.40
C LEU A 314 -22.16 -3.56 -8.41
N VAL A 315 -21.03 -4.00 -8.95
CA VAL A 315 -19.83 -3.16 -9.11
C VAL A 315 -20.15 -1.94 -9.96
N ARG A 316 -20.77 -2.12 -11.12
CA ARG A 316 -21.15 -1.00 -12.02
C ARG A 316 -22.11 -0.03 -11.38
N LYS A 317 -23.13 -0.53 -10.67
CA LYS A 317 -24.12 0.30 -9.97
C LYS A 317 -23.50 1.21 -8.92
N ASN A 318 -22.51 0.72 -8.19
CA ASN A 318 -21.90 1.44 -7.06
C ASN A 318 -20.60 2.17 -7.43
N TRP A 319 -20.10 2.00 -8.66
CA TRP A 319 -18.77 2.48 -9.06
C TRP A 319 -18.60 3.98 -8.89
N ALA A 320 -19.45 4.80 -9.46
CA ALA A 320 -19.29 6.26 -9.47
C ALA A 320 -19.29 6.87 -8.06
N VAL A 321 -20.25 6.45 -7.23
CA VAL A 321 -20.36 6.92 -5.84
C VAL A 321 -19.14 6.48 -5.01
N SER A 322 -18.70 5.24 -5.21
CA SER A 322 -17.54 4.71 -4.52
C SER A 322 -16.24 5.39 -4.97
N VAL A 323 -16.08 5.69 -6.27
CA VAL A 323 -14.95 6.47 -6.79
C VAL A 323 -14.91 7.85 -6.12
N ALA A 324 -16.03 8.58 -6.11
CA ALA A 324 -16.09 9.90 -5.48
C ALA A 324 -15.71 9.86 -3.99
N ALA A 325 -16.27 8.92 -3.23
CA ALA A 325 -15.95 8.75 -1.81
C ALA A 325 -14.46 8.42 -1.59
N ARG A 326 -13.88 7.57 -2.44
CA ARG A 326 -12.47 7.20 -2.36
C ARG A 326 -11.54 8.36 -2.72
N ILE A 327 -11.88 9.16 -3.73
CA ILE A 327 -11.13 10.37 -4.09
C ILE A 327 -11.14 11.36 -2.93
N CYS A 328 -12.28 11.59 -2.28
CA CYS A 328 -12.39 12.44 -1.10
C CYS A 328 -11.46 12.01 0.06
N ARG A 329 -11.16 10.72 0.18
CA ARG A 329 -10.22 10.19 1.17
C ARG A 329 -8.76 10.23 0.69
N ILE A 330 -8.52 9.81 -0.54
CA ILE A 330 -7.17 9.61 -1.09
C ILE A 330 -6.48 10.94 -1.42
N VAL A 331 -7.22 11.94 -1.90
CA VAL A 331 -6.65 13.25 -2.21
C VAL A 331 -6.04 13.93 -0.97
N PRO A 332 -6.71 14.03 0.18
CA PRO A 332 -6.04 14.50 1.41
C PRO A 332 -4.86 13.62 1.82
N ALA A 333 -5.04 12.30 1.76
CA ALA A 333 -4.04 11.35 2.24
C ALA A 333 -2.73 11.40 1.44
N PHE A 334 -2.78 11.24 0.13
CA PHE A 334 -1.62 11.13 -0.75
C PHE A 334 -1.38 12.36 -1.63
N GLY A 335 -2.40 13.17 -1.90
CA GLY A 335 -2.25 14.46 -2.55
C GLY A 335 -1.64 15.49 -1.60
N VAL A 336 -2.39 15.93 -0.61
CA VAL A 336 -1.92 16.95 0.35
C VAL A 336 -0.75 16.40 1.19
N GLY A 337 -0.90 15.22 1.78
CA GLY A 337 0.15 14.57 2.55
C GLY A 337 1.42 14.33 1.72
N GLY A 338 1.28 13.87 0.48
CA GLY A 338 2.39 13.65 -0.44
C GLY A 338 3.14 14.94 -0.78
N VAL A 339 2.43 16.03 -1.05
CA VAL A 339 3.05 17.34 -1.33
C VAL A 339 3.78 17.88 -0.09
N VAL A 340 3.20 17.76 1.10
CA VAL A 340 3.84 18.17 2.34
C VAL A 340 5.09 17.34 2.59
N ASN A 341 4.99 16.00 2.52
CA ASN A 341 6.15 15.11 2.66
C ASN A 341 7.26 15.48 1.69
N MET A 342 6.94 15.64 0.41
CA MET A 342 7.91 15.96 -0.63
C MET A 342 8.60 17.31 -0.41
N LYS A 343 7.82 18.37 -0.11
CA LYS A 343 8.38 19.72 0.08
C LYS A 343 9.23 19.82 1.35
N VAL A 344 8.76 19.26 2.46
CA VAL A 344 9.51 19.25 3.73
C VAL A 344 10.78 18.45 3.57
N ARG A 345 10.71 17.23 2.98
CA ARG A 345 11.87 16.39 2.72
C ARG A 345 12.90 17.13 1.86
N LYS A 346 12.45 17.70 0.73
CA LYS A 346 13.32 18.44 -0.18
C LYS A 346 14.04 19.57 0.53
N GLY A 347 13.29 20.43 1.25
CA GLY A 347 13.89 21.57 1.94
C GLY A 347 14.86 21.21 3.07
N LEU A 348 14.65 20.06 3.75
CA LEU A 348 15.60 19.56 4.75
C LEU A 348 16.84 18.93 4.08
N MET A 349 16.65 18.14 3.03
CA MET A 349 17.75 17.46 2.32
C MET A 349 18.69 18.44 1.59
N GLU A 350 18.15 19.53 1.02
CA GLU A 350 18.93 20.57 0.35
C GLU A 350 19.88 21.31 1.32
N ARG A 351 19.55 21.34 2.63
CA ARG A 351 20.44 21.90 3.67
C ARG A 351 21.57 20.94 4.09
N LEU A 352 21.49 19.69 3.66
CA LEU A 352 22.46 18.64 4.00
C LEU A 352 23.41 18.28 2.83
N SER A 353 23.22 18.92 1.68
CA SER A 353 24.03 18.72 0.47
C SER A 353 25.44 19.34 0.56
#